data_f57caa1ca8ee7bb32d83e2376470eafc
#
_entry.id   f57caa1ca8ee7bb32d83e2376470eafc
#
_cell.length_a   1.000
_cell.length_b   1.000
_cell.length_c   1.000
_cell.angle_alpha   90.00
_cell.angle_beta   90.00
_cell.angle_gamma   90.00
#
_symmetry.space_group_name_H-M   'P 1'
#
loop_
_entity.id
_entity.type
_entity.pdbx_description
1 polymer ?
#
loop_
_entity_poly.entity_id
_entity_poly.type
_entity_poly.pdbx_seq_one_letter_code
_entity_poly.pdbx_strand_id
1 'polypeptide(L)'
;DTDRSRGLGDVYKRQVYDDVMENNEGKPLYVLHDGPPYANGNIHVGHAVNKILKDIILKSRTLEGFDAPYVPGWDCHGMPIEIQIEKKYGKNLPKEEVMAKCRAYAKEQVKSQMAGFQRLGVLGDWNDPYLTMRPETEAEEIRALGEILGKGFIYRGLKPVNWCFDCQSALAEAEVEYKDRQSPTLDVAFPISDEDRGKLEDIFGVKLEK
;
A
#
# COMPACT_ATOMS: atom_id res chain seq x y z
N ASP A 1 30.77 23.94 -11.34
CA ASP A 1 31.56 22.93 -10.61
C ASP A 1 30.76 22.10 -9.58
N THR A 2 29.64 22.60 -9.07
CA THR A 2 28.82 21.84 -8.10
C THR A 2 28.00 20.72 -8.72
N ASP A 3 27.62 20.78 -9.98
CA ASP A 3 26.83 19.74 -10.66
C ASP A 3 27.66 18.52 -11.09
N ARG A 4 28.95 18.73 -11.43
CA ARG A 4 29.86 17.61 -11.76
C ARG A 4 30.24 16.79 -10.53
N SER A 5 30.40 17.44 -9.37
CA SER A 5 30.69 16.73 -8.11
C SER A 5 29.51 15.93 -7.58
N ARG A 6 28.27 16.38 -7.86
CA ARG A 6 27.04 15.63 -7.51
C ARG A 6 26.90 14.35 -8.35
N GLY A 7 27.18 14.44 -9.67
CA GLY A 7 27.12 13.27 -10.57
C GLY A 7 28.17 12.21 -10.23
N LEU A 8 29.39 12.63 -9.87
CA LEU A 8 30.44 11.71 -9.41
C LEU A 8 30.06 10.99 -8.11
N GLY A 9 29.48 11.70 -7.14
CA GLY A 9 29.02 11.08 -5.88
C GLY A 9 27.98 9.98 -6.10
N ASP A 10 27.08 10.14 -7.06
CA ASP A 10 26.05 9.13 -7.36
C ASP A 10 26.61 7.92 -8.10
N VAL A 11 27.59 8.12 -8.99
CA VAL A 11 28.32 7.02 -9.65
C VAL A 11 29.11 6.20 -8.63
N TYR A 12 29.83 6.85 -7.71
CA TYR A 12 30.57 6.16 -6.66
C TYR A 12 29.65 5.35 -5.73
N LYS A 13 28.48 5.85 -5.37
CA LYS A 13 27.55 5.11 -4.52
C LYS A 13 27.03 3.84 -5.17
N ARG A 14 26.74 3.89 -6.47
CA ARG A 14 26.34 2.70 -7.24
C ARG A 14 27.46 1.68 -7.28
N GLN A 15 28.65 2.11 -7.65
CA GLN A 15 29.82 1.24 -7.72
C GLN A 15 30.12 0.60 -6.36
N VAL A 16 30.04 1.36 -5.25
CA VAL A 16 30.26 0.82 -3.91
C VAL A 16 29.23 -0.28 -3.57
N TYR A 17 27.96 -0.13 -3.94
CA TYR A 17 26.97 -1.17 -3.69
C TYR A 17 27.26 -2.43 -4.50
N ASP A 18 27.53 -2.30 -5.79
CA ASP A 18 27.86 -3.40 -6.69
C ASP A 18 29.13 -4.13 -6.23
N ASP A 19 30.20 -3.40 -5.91
CA ASP A 19 31.45 -3.95 -5.36
C ASP A 19 31.22 -4.74 -4.04
N VAL A 20 30.35 -4.23 -3.18
CA VAL A 20 29.99 -4.91 -1.91
C VAL A 20 29.22 -6.19 -2.19
N MET A 21 28.29 -6.21 -3.13
CA MET A 21 27.52 -7.42 -3.47
C MET A 21 28.45 -8.48 -4.10
N GLU A 22 29.30 -8.11 -5.03
CA GLU A 22 30.30 -9.02 -5.62
C GLU A 22 31.23 -9.62 -4.56
N ASN A 23 31.76 -8.81 -3.64
CA ASN A 23 32.65 -9.28 -2.58
C ASN A 23 31.96 -10.16 -1.52
N ASN A 24 30.64 -10.14 -1.45
CA ASN A 24 29.86 -10.92 -0.49
C ASN A 24 29.13 -12.10 -1.11
N GLU A 25 29.25 -12.29 -2.42
CA GLU A 25 28.64 -13.42 -3.10
C GLU A 25 29.08 -14.76 -2.48
N GLY A 26 28.09 -15.64 -2.22
CA GLY A 26 28.32 -16.95 -1.61
C GLY A 26 28.46 -16.93 -0.08
N LYS A 27 28.44 -15.77 0.59
CA LYS A 27 28.35 -15.67 2.05
C LYS A 27 26.93 -15.97 2.55
N PRO A 28 26.74 -16.19 3.87
CA PRO A 28 25.40 -16.41 4.42
C PRO A 28 24.49 -15.21 4.12
N LEU A 29 23.32 -15.50 3.54
CA LEU A 29 22.34 -14.48 3.14
C LEU A 29 21.65 -13.87 4.35
N TYR A 30 21.55 -12.53 4.39
CA TYR A 30 20.76 -11.77 5.34
C TYR A 30 19.74 -10.91 4.60
N VAL A 31 18.45 -11.24 4.70
CA VAL A 31 17.36 -10.51 4.05
C VAL A 31 16.66 -9.62 5.07
N LEU A 32 16.70 -8.31 4.85
CA LEU A 32 15.86 -7.35 5.56
C LEU A 32 14.66 -6.98 4.71
N HIS A 33 13.50 -7.47 5.10
CA HIS A 33 12.25 -7.15 4.42
C HIS A 33 11.87 -5.68 4.63
N ASP A 34 11.63 -4.95 3.55
CA ASP A 34 11.24 -3.54 3.58
C ASP A 34 9.73 -3.39 3.33
N GLY A 35 9.04 -2.62 4.20
CA GLY A 35 7.70 -2.13 3.90
C GLY A 35 7.81 -0.99 2.88
N PRO A 36 7.27 -1.16 1.66
CA PRO A 36 7.39 -0.14 0.61
C PRO A 36 6.58 1.11 0.98
N PRO A 37 7.17 2.31 0.93
CA PRO A 37 6.42 3.55 1.12
C PRO A 37 5.46 3.81 -0.04
N TYR A 38 4.41 4.58 0.20
CA TYR A 38 3.55 5.07 -0.87
C TYR A 38 4.32 5.97 -1.85
N ALA A 39 4.10 5.75 -3.13
CA ALA A 39 4.59 6.61 -4.21
C ALA A 39 3.76 7.91 -4.28
N ASN A 40 3.75 8.68 -3.20
CA ASN A 40 2.93 9.89 -3.05
C ASN A 40 3.64 10.95 -2.20
N GLY A 41 3.91 12.10 -2.81
CA GLY A 41 4.52 13.25 -2.15
C GLY A 41 6.02 13.10 -1.87
N ASN A 42 6.57 14.13 -1.22
CA ASN A 42 7.98 14.20 -0.88
C ASN A 42 8.32 13.29 0.32
N ILE A 43 9.56 12.87 0.40
CA ILE A 43 10.08 12.23 1.61
C ILE A 43 10.03 13.20 2.79
N HIS A 44 9.77 12.66 3.97
CA HIS A 44 9.75 13.39 5.24
C HIS A 44 10.64 12.69 6.28
N VAL A 45 10.76 13.28 7.47
CA VAL A 45 11.64 12.77 8.54
C VAL A 45 11.36 11.30 8.87
N GLY A 46 10.09 10.87 8.90
CA GLY A 46 9.72 9.46 9.12
C GLY A 46 10.30 8.51 8.07
N HIS A 47 10.25 8.89 6.79
CA HIS A 47 10.91 8.15 5.73
C HIS A 47 12.43 8.09 5.92
N ALA A 48 13.05 9.23 6.28
CA ALA A 48 14.49 9.32 6.50
C ALA A 48 14.93 8.40 7.65
N VAL A 49 14.25 8.46 8.80
CA VAL A 49 14.54 7.59 9.96
C VAL A 49 14.42 6.12 9.57
N ASN A 50 13.32 5.72 8.92
CA ASN A 50 13.10 4.32 8.51
C ASN A 50 14.22 3.83 7.58
N LYS A 51 14.53 4.57 6.51
CA LYS A 51 15.51 4.16 5.50
C LYS A 51 16.95 4.19 6.03
N ILE A 52 17.31 5.18 6.86
CA ILE A 52 18.64 5.26 7.45
C ILE A 52 18.86 4.11 8.46
N LEU A 53 17.88 3.79 9.29
CA LEU A 53 18.01 2.67 10.24
C LEU A 53 18.19 1.33 9.51
N LYS A 54 17.43 1.09 8.44
CA LYS A 54 17.58 -0.11 7.61
C LYS A 54 18.95 -0.17 6.95
N ASP A 55 19.42 0.93 6.41
CA ASP A 55 20.75 1.05 5.78
C ASP A 55 21.87 0.76 6.79
N ILE A 56 21.76 1.26 8.02
CA ILE A 56 22.70 0.95 9.11
C ILE A 56 22.72 -0.55 9.42
N ILE A 57 21.54 -1.18 9.53
CA ILE A 57 21.45 -2.63 9.80
C ILE A 57 22.11 -3.42 8.67
N LEU A 58 21.81 -3.12 7.42
CA LEU A 58 22.37 -3.83 6.26
C LEU A 58 23.88 -3.66 6.16
N LYS A 59 24.39 -2.44 6.36
CA LYS A 59 25.84 -2.16 6.40
C LYS A 59 26.52 -2.91 7.55
N SER A 60 25.89 -2.97 8.73
CA SER A 60 26.42 -3.73 9.86
C SER A 60 26.52 -5.21 9.53
N ARG A 61 25.46 -5.81 8.95
CA ARG A 61 25.47 -7.22 8.55
C ARG A 61 26.49 -7.51 7.45
N THR A 62 26.64 -6.60 6.49
CA THR A 62 27.70 -6.69 5.48
C THR A 62 29.09 -6.73 6.12
N LEU A 63 29.37 -5.85 7.08
CA LEU A 63 30.64 -5.82 7.81
C LEU A 63 30.87 -7.07 8.69
N GLU A 64 29.80 -7.70 9.18
CA GLU A 64 29.84 -8.98 9.89
C GLU A 64 30.07 -10.18 8.96
N GLY A 65 30.13 -9.97 7.64
CA GLY A 65 30.42 -11.01 6.65
C GLY A 65 29.19 -11.71 6.06
N PHE A 66 28.04 -11.05 6.09
CA PHE A 66 26.85 -11.53 5.40
C PHE A 66 26.73 -10.95 3.98
N ASP A 67 26.09 -11.69 3.09
CA ASP A 67 25.50 -11.16 1.89
C ASP A 67 24.16 -10.54 2.26
N ALA A 68 24.08 -9.20 2.23
CA ALA A 68 22.94 -8.43 2.73
C ALA A 68 22.37 -7.51 1.63
N PRO A 69 21.74 -8.07 0.59
CA PRO A 69 21.17 -7.28 -0.50
C PRO A 69 19.99 -6.43 -0.03
N TYR A 70 19.84 -5.26 -0.62
CA TYR A 70 18.70 -4.39 -0.40
C TYR A 70 18.03 -4.00 -1.71
N VAL A 71 16.78 -4.43 -1.88
CA VAL A 71 15.92 -4.03 -2.99
C VAL A 71 14.91 -3.02 -2.45
N PRO A 72 15.04 -1.72 -2.79
CA PRO A 72 14.07 -0.71 -2.41
C PRO A 72 12.74 -0.95 -3.10
N GLY A 73 11.62 -0.59 -2.46
CA GLY A 73 10.31 -0.78 -3.03
C GLY A 73 9.37 0.41 -2.83
N TRP A 74 8.28 0.44 -3.62
CA TRP A 74 7.20 1.41 -3.51
C TRP A 74 5.83 0.78 -3.68
N ASP A 75 4.89 1.24 -2.84
CA ASP A 75 3.47 1.02 -3.04
C ASP A 75 2.93 2.10 -3.98
N CYS A 76 2.46 1.66 -5.14
CA CYS A 76 2.09 2.51 -6.26
C CYS A 76 0.57 2.54 -6.50
N HIS A 77 -0.23 2.00 -5.59
CA HIS A 77 -1.68 1.88 -5.72
C HIS A 77 -2.44 2.61 -4.60
N GLY A 78 -3.76 2.68 -4.76
CA GLY A 78 -4.71 3.06 -3.74
C GLY A 78 -5.06 4.54 -3.66
N MET A 79 -5.96 4.85 -2.73
CA MET A 79 -6.56 6.17 -2.54
C MET A 79 -5.58 7.34 -2.42
N PRO A 80 -4.41 7.22 -1.77
CA PRO A 80 -3.49 8.36 -1.68
C PRO A 80 -3.06 8.91 -3.04
N ILE A 81 -2.95 8.05 -4.05
CA ILE A 81 -2.59 8.43 -5.42
C ILE A 81 -3.82 8.91 -6.18
N GLU A 82 -4.94 8.17 -6.09
CA GLU A 82 -6.20 8.49 -6.77
C GLU A 82 -6.71 9.88 -6.37
N ILE A 83 -6.69 10.22 -5.07
CA ILE A 83 -7.09 11.55 -4.57
C ILE A 83 -6.26 12.67 -5.19
N GLN A 84 -4.97 12.48 -5.45
CA GLN A 84 -4.15 13.51 -6.12
C GLN A 84 -4.58 13.70 -7.58
N ILE A 85 -4.94 12.63 -8.26
CA ILE A 85 -5.44 12.69 -9.63
C ILE A 85 -6.81 13.35 -9.67
N GLU A 86 -7.73 12.98 -8.76
CA GLU A 86 -9.04 13.63 -8.65
C GLU A 86 -8.94 15.13 -8.35
N LYS A 87 -8.05 15.54 -7.43
CA LYS A 87 -7.81 16.95 -7.11
C LYS A 87 -7.31 17.74 -8.33
N LYS A 88 -6.47 17.12 -9.16
CA LYS A 88 -5.84 17.77 -10.30
C LYS A 88 -6.73 17.81 -11.55
N TYR A 89 -7.50 16.77 -11.78
CA TYR A 89 -8.23 16.55 -13.04
C TYR A 89 -9.74 16.43 -12.89
N GLY A 90 -10.27 16.39 -11.65
CA GLY A 90 -11.70 16.19 -11.35
C GLY A 90 -12.09 14.72 -11.24
N LYS A 91 -13.33 14.49 -10.77
CA LYS A 91 -13.85 13.13 -10.46
C LYS A 91 -14.47 12.39 -11.66
N ASN A 92 -14.69 13.07 -12.79
CA ASN A 92 -15.49 12.55 -13.90
C ASN A 92 -14.64 12.05 -15.09
N LEU A 93 -13.44 11.57 -14.84
CA LEU A 93 -12.60 10.99 -15.89
C LEU A 93 -12.98 9.54 -16.18
N PRO A 94 -12.84 9.07 -17.44
CA PRO A 94 -12.92 7.65 -17.76
C PRO A 94 -11.93 6.83 -16.93
N LYS A 95 -12.31 5.60 -16.54
CA LYS A 95 -11.51 4.73 -15.67
C LYS A 95 -10.08 4.50 -16.21
N GLU A 96 -9.98 4.24 -17.51
CA GLU A 96 -8.69 3.99 -18.18
C GLU A 96 -7.78 5.22 -18.11
N GLU A 97 -8.35 6.41 -18.21
CA GLU A 97 -7.61 7.66 -18.10
C GLU A 97 -7.13 7.92 -16.67
N VAL A 98 -7.99 7.65 -15.68
CA VAL A 98 -7.60 7.70 -14.25
C VAL A 98 -6.44 6.76 -13.99
N MET A 99 -6.53 5.50 -14.41
CA MET A 99 -5.47 4.50 -14.22
C MET A 99 -4.15 4.93 -14.87
N ALA A 100 -4.20 5.44 -16.10
CA ALA A 100 -3.00 5.93 -16.79
C ALA A 100 -2.35 7.12 -16.07
N LYS A 101 -3.16 8.07 -15.59
CA LYS A 101 -2.68 9.23 -14.83
C LYS A 101 -2.13 8.82 -13.46
N CYS A 102 -2.74 7.87 -12.76
CA CYS A 102 -2.22 7.33 -11.50
C CYS A 102 -0.86 6.67 -11.70
N ARG A 103 -0.69 5.83 -12.72
CA ARG A 103 0.61 5.22 -13.06
C ARG A 103 1.68 6.26 -13.38
N ALA A 104 1.33 7.28 -14.17
CA ALA A 104 2.27 8.35 -14.51
C ALA A 104 2.69 9.13 -13.26
N TYR A 105 1.74 9.50 -12.42
CA TYR A 105 2.01 10.18 -11.15
C TYR A 105 2.91 9.34 -10.23
N ALA A 106 2.56 8.07 -10.01
CA ALA A 106 3.34 7.16 -9.17
C ALA A 106 4.79 7.04 -9.67
N LYS A 107 5.01 6.93 -10.99
CA LYS A 107 6.36 6.90 -11.57
C LYS A 107 7.17 8.17 -11.26
N GLU A 108 6.55 9.34 -11.31
CA GLU A 108 7.20 10.61 -10.96
C GLU A 108 7.56 10.64 -9.47
N GLN A 109 6.66 10.18 -8.60
CA GLN A 109 6.90 10.16 -7.16
C GLN A 109 8.01 9.17 -6.79
N VAL A 110 8.02 7.96 -7.37
CA VAL A 110 9.11 6.99 -7.21
C VAL A 110 10.45 7.61 -7.56
N LYS A 111 10.55 8.27 -8.73
CA LYS A 111 11.78 8.92 -9.16
C LYS A 111 12.24 10.02 -8.20
N SER A 112 11.31 10.84 -7.72
CA SER A 112 11.60 11.92 -6.77
C SER A 112 12.06 11.40 -5.41
N GLN A 113 11.34 10.42 -4.86
CA GLN A 113 11.66 9.80 -3.57
C GLN A 113 12.97 9.01 -3.63
N MET A 114 13.21 8.28 -4.74
CA MET A 114 14.46 7.56 -4.99
C MET A 114 15.67 8.51 -4.92
N ALA A 115 15.61 9.64 -5.63
CA ALA A 115 16.65 10.64 -5.56
C ALA A 115 16.87 11.17 -4.12
N GLY A 116 15.79 11.35 -3.36
CA GLY A 116 15.85 11.72 -1.95
C GLY A 116 16.56 10.68 -1.09
N PHE A 117 16.21 9.41 -1.22
CA PHE A 117 16.85 8.31 -0.47
C PHE A 117 18.31 8.12 -0.84
N GLN A 118 18.66 8.19 -2.11
CA GLN A 118 20.04 8.17 -2.57
C GLN A 118 20.86 9.33 -2.01
N ARG A 119 20.25 10.53 -1.89
CA ARG A 119 20.90 11.69 -1.27
C ARG A 119 21.16 11.46 0.23
N LEU A 120 20.32 10.71 0.94
CA LEU A 120 20.56 10.32 2.34
C LEU A 120 21.69 9.31 2.50
N GLY A 121 22.24 8.77 1.41
CA GLY A 121 23.35 7.82 1.44
C GLY A 121 22.90 6.36 1.59
N VAL A 122 21.61 6.07 1.42
CA VAL A 122 21.09 4.70 1.44
C VAL A 122 21.65 3.91 0.27
N LEU A 123 22.26 2.76 0.53
CA LEU A 123 22.74 1.83 -0.48
C LEU A 123 21.67 0.81 -0.84
N GLY A 124 21.62 0.37 -2.09
CA GLY A 124 20.64 -0.60 -2.57
C GLY A 124 20.64 -0.74 -4.09
N ASP A 125 19.92 -1.72 -4.59
CA ASP A 125 19.67 -1.89 -6.02
C ASP A 125 18.60 -0.91 -6.49
N TRP A 126 19.05 0.28 -6.85
CA TRP A 126 18.18 1.34 -7.37
C TRP A 126 17.82 1.17 -8.85
N ASN A 127 18.44 0.21 -9.55
CA ASN A 127 18.19 -0.02 -10.97
C ASN A 127 16.96 -0.89 -11.19
N ASP A 128 16.71 -1.83 -10.26
CA ASP A 128 15.55 -2.73 -10.32
C ASP A 128 14.72 -2.72 -9.02
N PRO A 129 14.09 -1.58 -8.67
CA PRO A 129 13.28 -1.48 -7.48
C PRO A 129 12.00 -2.32 -7.57
N TYR A 130 11.51 -2.82 -6.43
CA TYR A 130 10.19 -3.43 -6.33
C TYR A 130 9.10 -2.37 -6.47
N LEU A 131 8.20 -2.54 -7.42
CA LEU A 131 7.06 -1.65 -7.64
C LEU A 131 5.77 -2.48 -7.70
N THR A 132 4.80 -2.18 -6.84
CA THR A 132 3.52 -2.90 -6.83
C THR A 132 2.74 -2.74 -8.15
N MET A 133 2.98 -1.67 -8.92
CA MET A 133 2.36 -1.43 -10.23
C MET A 133 3.04 -2.15 -11.41
N ARG A 134 4.06 -2.98 -11.20
CA ARG A 134 4.62 -3.79 -12.27
C ARG A 134 3.64 -4.88 -12.69
N PRO A 135 3.48 -5.15 -13.99
CA PRO A 135 2.59 -6.21 -14.46
C PRO A 135 2.89 -7.58 -13.84
N GLU A 136 4.17 -7.88 -13.60
CA GLU A 136 4.63 -9.11 -12.98
C GLU A 136 4.15 -9.20 -11.53
N THR A 137 4.26 -8.12 -10.76
CA THR A 137 3.79 -8.03 -9.37
C THR A 137 2.26 -8.16 -9.31
N GLU A 138 1.54 -7.41 -10.14
CA GLU A 138 0.08 -7.49 -10.23
C GLU A 138 -0.39 -8.91 -10.60
N ALA A 139 0.33 -9.58 -11.50
CA ALA A 139 0.03 -10.97 -11.87
C ALA A 139 0.25 -11.97 -10.73
N GLU A 140 1.32 -11.81 -9.95
CA GLU A 140 1.60 -12.67 -8.79
C GLU A 140 0.57 -12.46 -7.66
N GLU A 141 0.12 -11.24 -7.43
CA GLU A 141 -0.97 -10.95 -6.48
C GLU A 141 -2.26 -11.69 -6.88
N ILE A 142 -2.63 -11.64 -8.16
CA ILE A 142 -3.80 -12.35 -8.69
C ILE A 142 -3.64 -13.86 -8.55
N ARG A 143 -2.45 -14.43 -8.82
CA ARG A 143 -2.17 -15.84 -8.65
C ARG A 143 -2.29 -16.28 -7.19
N ALA A 144 -1.68 -15.51 -6.27
CA ALA A 144 -1.75 -15.77 -4.83
C ALA A 144 -3.20 -15.76 -4.34
N LEU A 145 -4.01 -14.77 -4.75
CA LEU A 145 -5.44 -14.72 -4.45
C LEU A 145 -6.17 -15.96 -5.00
N GLY A 146 -5.87 -16.36 -6.23
CA GLY A 146 -6.45 -17.55 -6.86
C GLY A 146 -6.12 -18.84 -6.11
N GLU A 147 -4.90 -18.98 -5.61
CA GLU A 147 -4.51 -20.15 -4.79
C GLU A 147 -5.25 -20.18 -3.45
N ILE A 148 -5.41 -19.02 -2.78
CA ILE A 148 -6.14 -18.92 -1.52
C ILE A 148 -7.63 -19.26 -1.74
N LEU A 149 -8.22 -18.78 -2.84
CA LEU A 149 -9.58 -19.10 -3.24
C LEU A 149 -9.73 -20.60 -3.52
N GLY A 150 -8.78 -21.22 -4.26
CA GLY A 150 -8.76 -22.65 -4.56
C GLY A 150 -8.67 -23.54 -3.32
N LYS A 151 -8.05 -23.04 -2.24
CA LYS A 151 -8.00 -23.71 -0.92
C LYS A 151 -9.27 -23.52 -0.09
N GLY A 152 -10.27 -22.78 -0.57
CA GLY A 152 -11.55 -22.57 0.10
C GLY A 152 -11.53 -21.54 1.23
N PHE A 153 -10.47 -20.75 1.39
CA PHE A 153 -10.39 -19.71 2.44
C PHE A 153 -11.14 -18.43 2.08
N ILE A 154 -11.44 -18.22 0.81
CA ILE A 154 -12.16 -17.05 0.32
C ILE A 154 -13.51 -17.49 -0.25
N TYR A 155 -14.56 -16.80 0.14
CA TYR A 155 -15.90 -16.98 -0.38
C TYR A 155 -16.59 -15.63 -0.56
N ARG A 156 -17.58 -15.56 -1.44
CA ARG A 156 -18.42 -14.38 -1.62
C ARG A 156 -19.49 -14.32 -0.55
N GLY A 157 -19.49 -13.26 0.23
CA GLY A 157 -20.49 -13.02 1.28
C GLY A 157 -20.86 -11.55 1.38
N LEU A 158 -21.93 -11.27 2.14
CA LEU A 158 -22.33 -9.92 2.50
C LEU A 158 -21.96 -9.66 3.95
N LYS A 159 -21.29 -8.54 4.19
CA LYS A 159 -20.94 -8.06 5.53
C LYS A 159 -21.15 -6.54 5.59
N PRO A 160 -21.80 -6.02 6.65
CA PRO A 160 -21.84 -4.57 6.87
C PRO A 160 -20.42 -4.01 6.98
N VAL A 161 -20.17 -2.91 6.29
CA VAL A 161 -18.88 -2.21 6.33
C VAL A 161 -19.10 -0.74 6.61
N ASN A 162 -18.11 -0.09 7.24
CA ASN A 162 -18.11 1.36 7.39
C ASN A 162 -17.92 2.01 6.01
N TRP A 163 -18.71 3.04 5.72
CA TRP A 163 -18.73 3.73 4.45
C TRP A 163 -18.54 5.22 4.65
N CYS A 164 -17.60 5.82 3.93
CA CYS A 164 -17.43 7.26 3.87
C CYS A 164 -18.26 7.86 2.72
N PHE A 165 -19.21 8.72 3.05
CA PHE A 165 -20.05 9.37 2.05
C PHE A 165 -19.29 10.41 1.22
N ASP A 166 -18.30 11.06 1.80
CA ASP A 166 -17.50 12.09 1.12
C ASP A 166 -16.50 11.45 0.15
N CYS A 167 -15.84 10.37 0.58
CA CYS A 167 -14.89 9.61 -0.25
C CYS A 167 -15.59 8.62 -1.19
N GLN A 168 -16.85 8.27 -0.93
CA GLN A 168 -17.61 7.24 -1.65
C GLN A 168 -16.86 5.89 -1.68
N SER A 169 -16.32 5.51 -0.52
CA SER A 169 -15.47 4.32 -0.37
C SER A 169 -15.76 3.61 0.94
N ALA A 170 -15.55 2.30 0.97
CA ALA A 170 -15.50 1.54 2.21
C ALA A 170 -14.25 1.93 3.01
N LEU A 171 -14.37 1.90 4.34
CA LEU A 171 -13.26 2.19 5.26
C LEU A 171 -12.79 0.89 5.92
N ALA A 172 -11.48 0.74 6.04
CA ALA A 172 -10.90 -0.23 6.94
C ALA A 172 -11.17 0.19 8.40
N GLU A 173 -11.19 -0.77 9.32
CA GLU A 173 -11.47 -0.50 10.73
C GLU A 173 -10.50 0.53 11.35
N ALA A 174 -9.23 0.48 10.94
CA ALA A 174 -8.21 1.43 11.39
C ALA A 174 -8.36 2.86 10.83
N GLU A 175 -9.21 3.05 9.82
CA GLU A 175 -9.46 4.35 9.19
C GLU A 175 -10.71 5.04 9.77
N VAL A 176 -11.42 4.38 10.69
CA VAL A 176 -12.65 4.90 11.29
C VAL A 176 -12.30 5.82 12.45
N GLU A 177 -12.69 7.07 12.35
CA GLU A 177 -12.57 8.06 13.40
C GLU A 177 -13.92 8.22 14.14
N TYR A 178 -13.87 8.26 15.47
CA TYR A 178 -15.05 8.42 16.33
C TYR A 178 -15.08 9.83 16.91
N LYS A 179 -16.27 10.43 16.91
CA LYS A 179 -16.52 11.72 17.57
C LYS A 179 -17.95 11.76 18.12
N ASP A 180 -18.15 12.47 19.21
CA ASP A 180 -19.46 12.68 19.77
C ASP A 180 -20.35 13.46 18.80
N ARG A 181 -21.55 12.92 18.56
CA ARG A 181 -22.59 13.56 17.78
C ARG A 181 -23.95 13.36 18.46
N GLN A 182 -24.78 14.38 18.40
CA GLN A 182 -26.20 14.27 18.70
C GLN A 182 -26.94 13.98 17.39
N SER A 183 -27.71 12.89 17.38
CA SER A 183 -28.58 12.53 16.27
C SER A 183 -29.98 12.18 16.81
N PRO A 184 -31.06 12.50 16.07
CA PRO A 184 -32.40 12.05 16.45
C PRO A 184 -32.48 10.52 16.38
N THR A 185 -33.18 9.94 17.35
CA THR A 185 -33.55 8.53 17.27
C THR A 185 -34.77 8.37 16.38
N LEU A 186 -34.84 7.28 15.66
CA LEU A 186 -35.94 6.96 14.77
C LEU A 186 -36.30 5.48 14.96
N ASP A 187 -37.56 5.26 15.37
CA ASP A 187 -38.17 3.93 15.43
C ASP A 187 -39.00 3.73 14.15
N VAL A 188 -38.68 2.68 13.40
CA VAL A 188 -39.41 2.34 12.18
C VAL A 188 -40.14 1.04 12.34
N ALA A 189 -41.47 1.08 12.22
CA ALA A 189 -42.29 -0.11 12.21
C ALA A 189 -42.33 -0.74 10.81
N PHE A 190 -42.01 -2.01 10.74
CA PHE A 190 -42.13 -2.81 9.51
C PHE A 190 -43.34 -3.73 9.65
N PRO A 191 -44.34 -3.66 8.74
CA PRO A 191 -45.47 -4.57 8.77
C PRO A 191 -44.98 -6.01 8.47
N ILE A 192 -45.51 -6.95 9.25
CA ILE A 192 -45.25 -8.37 9.00
C ILE A 192 -46.20 -8.84 7.90
N SER A 193 -45.68 -9.60 6.93
CA SER A 193 -46.53 -10.20 5.90
C SER A 193 -47.49 -11.23 6.50
N ASP A 194 -48.68 -11.36 5.92
CA ASP A 194 -49.65 -12.37 6.41
C ASP A 194 -49.11 -13.80 6.28
N GLU A 195 -48.22 -14.05 5.33
CA GLU A 195 -47.53 -15.33 5.12
C GLU A 195 -46.53 -15.67 6.25
N ASP A 196 -45.83 -14.68 6.78
CA ASP A 196 -44.81 -14.90 7.81
C ASP A 196 -45.36 -14.77 9.24
N ARG A 197 -46.56 -14.24 9.39
CA ARG A 197 -47.19 -14.05 10.69
C ARG A 197 -47.31 -15.35 11.48
N GLY A 198 -47.87 -16.40 10.87
CA GLY A 198 -48.04 -17.70 11.49
C GLY A 198 -46.73 -18.31 11.94
N LYS A 199 -45.68 -18.19 11.13
CA LYS A 199 -44.32 -18.66 11.46
C LYS A 199 -43.73 -17.92 12.68
N LEU A 200 -43.97 -16.63 12.76
CA LEU A 200 -43.47 -15.81 13.89
C LEU A 200 -44.25 -16.08 15.16
N GLU A 201 -45.58 -16.27 15.08
CA GLU A 201 -46.41 -16.67 16.22
C GLU A 201 -45.94 -18.01 16.80
N ASP A 202 -45.62 -18.97 15.94
CA ASP A 202 -45.10 -20.28 16.36
C ASP A 202 -43.71 -20.17 17.01
N ILE A 203 -42.82 -19.37 16.44
CA ILE A 203 -41.45 -19.18 16.94
C ILE A 203 -41.46 -18.49 18.32
N PHE A 204 -42.25 -17.44 18.47
CA PHE A 204 -42.26 -16.63 19.68
C PHE A 204 -43.30 -17.08 20.72
N GLY A 205 -44.21 -18.01 20.37
CA GLY A 205 -45.26 -18.52 21.27
C GLY A 205 -46.30 -17.46 21.67
N VAL A 206 -46.48 -16.42 20.84
CA VAL A 206 -47.41 -15.30 21.10
C VAL A 206 -48.28 -15.04 19.88
N LYS A 207 -49.49 -14.58 20.09
CA LYS A 207 -50.36 -14.10 19.01
C LYS A 207 -50.00 -12.64 18.69
N LEU A 208 -49.70 -12.35 17.42
CA LEU A 208 -49.40 -11.01 16.94
C LEU A 208 -50.71 -10.29 16.59
N GLU A 209 -50.95 -9.14 17.17
CA GLU A 209 -52.07 -8.27 16.80
C GLU A 209 -51.89 -7.69 15.41
N LYS A 210 -53.00 -7.30 14.75
CA LYS A 210 -52.96 -6.73 13.40
C LYS A 210 -52.35 -5.34 13.38
#